data_55d7ff9904f8928c5d84891b76688b9c
#
_entry.id   55d7ff9904f8928c5d84891b76688b9c
#
_cell.length_a   1.000
_cell.length_b   1.000
_cell.length_c   1.000
_cell.angle_alpha   90.00
_cell.angle_beta   90.00
_cell.angle_gamma   90.00
#
_symmetry.space_group_name_H-M   'P 1'
#
loop_
_entity.id
_entity.type
_entity.pdbx_description
1 polymer ?
#
loop_
_entity_poly.entity_id
_entity_poly.type
_entity_poly.pdbx_seq_one_letter_code
_entity_poly.pdbx_strand_id
1 'polypeptide(L)'
;MPITIFDGIVIGVVLFSAVLAMVRGFSREVLSIASWAGAIAAAWYLYPTLMPFVARYTSDEKIAMAGSAGIVFLVALIVISFITSRIADFIIDSRIGALDRTLGFLFGAARGILLLVVAVAFWNWLVDERHRPDWVNDAKSKPFLDTLVARLEAVLPTDIEPQIRDRILGREEAAPETPEPPPAEEAPRP
;
A
#
# COMPACT_ATOMS: atom_id res chain seq x y z
N MET A 1 -9.90 9.04 32.50
CA MET A 1 -8.60 9.05 31.82
C MET A 1 -8.48 10.38 31.09
N PRO A 2 -7.42 11.16 31.26
CA PRO A 2 -7.20 12.41 30.51
C PRO A 2 -7.00 12.09 29.02
N ILE A 3 -7.24 13.07 28.16
CA ILE A 3 -6.93 13.02 26.74
C ILE A 3 -5.40 13.05 26.62
N THR A 4 -4.83 12.09 25.94
CA THR A 4 -3.37 11.97 25.76
C THR A 4 -2.89 12.75 24.53
N ILE A 5 -1.57 12.93 24.40
CA ILE A 5 -0.97 13.52 23.19
C ILE A 5 -1.30 12.68 21.96
N PHE A 6 -1.38 11.36 22.10
CA PHE A 6 -1.76 10.45 21.02
C PHE A 6 -3.19 10.72 20.52
N ASP A 7 -4.15 10.92 21.40
CA ASP A 7 -5.52 11.29 21.03
C ASP A 7 -5.57 12.61 20.25
N GLY A 8 -4.74 13.58 20.66
CA GLY A 8 -4.59 14.85 19.95
C GLY A 8 -4.04 14.67 18.53
N ILE A 9 -3.04 13.80 18.36
CA ILE A 9 -2.47 13.47 17.04
C ILE A 9 -3.53 12.78 16.17
N VAL A 10 -4.27 11.81 16.72
CA VAL A 10 -5.33 11.08 16.01
C VAL A 10 -6.39 12.06 15.49
N ILE A 11 -6.92 12.92 16.37
CA ILE A 11 -7.92 13.92 15.99
C ILE A 11 -7.33 14.89 14.95
N GLY A 12 -6.11 15.36 15.16
CA GLY A 12 -5.42 16.28 14.25
C GLY A 12 -5.26 15.69 12.84
N VAL A 13 -4.79 14.45 12.72
CA VAL A 13 -4.60 13.77 11.43
C VAL A 13 -5.93 13.54 10.72
N VAL A 14 -6.97 13.07 11.44
CA VAL A 14 -8.29 12.83 10.86
C VAL A 14 -8.91 14.13 10.38
N LEU A 15 -8.92 15.19 11.20
CA LEU A 15 -9.47 16.47 10.83
C LEU A 15 -8.69 17.12 9.68
N PHE A 16 -7.38 17.10 9.72
CA PHE A 16 -6.54 17.61 8.65
C PHE A 16 -6.82 16.91 7.32
N SER A 17 -6.88 15.58 7.33
CA SER A 17 -7.22 14.79 6.14
C SER A 17 -8.65 15.10 5.64
N ALA A 18 -9.63 15.23 6.55
CA ALA A 18 -11.01 15.55 6.22
C ALA A 18 -11.16 16.94 5.61
N VAL A 19 -10.51 17.95 6.19
CA VAL A 19 -10.55 19.34 5.69
C VAL A 19 -9.87 19.44 4.32
N LEU A 20 -8.71 18.80 4.13
CA LEU A 20 -8.05 18.79 2.83
C LEU A 20 -8.91 18.15 1.74
N ALA A 21 -9.57 17.03 2.04
CA ALA A 21 -10.46 16.38 1.09
C ALA A 21 -11.75 17.16 0.85
N MET A 22 -12.27 17.85 1.87
CA MET A 22 -13.41 18.77 1.72
C MET A 22 -13.08 19.92 0.77
N VAL A 23 -11.90 20.52 0.88
CA VAL A 23 -11.46 21.62 0.00
C VAL A 23 -11.24 21.12 -1.43
N ARG A 24 -10.70 19.91 -1.60
CA ARG A 24 -10.46 19.31 -2.92
C ARG A 24 -11.74 18.81 -3.59
N GLY A 25 -12.71 18.32 -2.81
CA GLY A 25 -13.90 17.63 -3.25
C GLY A 25 -13.72 16.12 -3.38
N PHE A 26 -14.80 15.37 -3.12
CA PHE A 26 -14.87 13.91 -3.20
C PHE A 26 -14.53 13.40 -4.61
N SER A 27 -15.12 14.04 -5.63
CA SER A 27 -14.90 13.66 -7.03
C SER A 27 -13.42 13.68 -7.41
N ARG A 28 -12.67 14.71 -7.00
CA ARG A 28 -11.23 14.78 -7.26
C ARG A 28 -10.44 13.66 -6.54
N GLU A 29 -10.80 13.34 -5.31
CA GLU A 29 -10.13 12.28 -4.55
C GLU A 29 -10.36 10.91 -5.22
N VAL A 30 -11.62 10.59 -5.58
CA VAL A 30 -11.97 9.32 -6.23
C VAL A 30 -11.35 9.22 -7.63
N LEU A 31 -11.45 10.28 -8.43
CA LEU A 31 -10.88 10.31 -9.77
C LEU A 31 -9.34 10.25 -9.75
N SER A 32 -8.70 10.79 -8.71
CA SER A 32 -7.26 10.64 -8.51
C SER A 32 -6.89 9.17 -8.30
N ILE A 33 -7.62 8.46 -7.41
CA ILE A 33 -7.39 7.02 -7.19
C ILE A 33 -7.65 6.24 -8.48
N ALA A 34 -8.73 6.55 -9.20
CA ALA A 34 -9.05 5.92 -10.48
C ALA A 34 -7.95 6.17 -11.53
N SER A 35 -7.32 7.35 -11.51
CA SER A 35 -6.19 7.66 -12.41
C SER A 35 -4.97 6.78 -12.13
N TRP A 36 -4.64 6.55 -10.88
CA TRP A 36 -3.57 5.64 -10.48
C TRP A 36 -3.87 4.20 -10.88
N ALA A 37 -5.09 3.72 -10.58
CA ALA A 37 -5.51 2.38 -10.96
C ALA A 37 -5.51 2.19 -12.49
N GLY A 38 -6.01 3.18 -13.22
CA GLY A 38 -5.99 3.17 -14.68
C GLY A 38 -4.57 3.19 -15.26
N ALA A 39 -3.65 3.96 -14.66
CA ALA A 39 -2.26 4.00 -15.09
C ALA A 39 -1.54 2.66 -14.82
N ILE A 40 -1.81 2.02 -13.69
CA ILE A 40 -1.28 0.67 -13.38
C ILE A 40 -1.81 -0.35 -14.39
N ALA A 41 -3.12 -0.34 -14.66
CA ALA A 41 -3.72 -1.22 -15.66
C ALA A 41 -3.13 -0.99 -17.05
N ALA A 42 -2.99 0.29 -17.47
CA ALA A 42 -2.36 0.63 -18.73
C ALA A 42 -0.90 0.14 -18.79
N ALA A 43 -0.13 0.33 -17.73
CA ALA A 43 1.23 -0.17 -17.66
C ALA A 43 1.27 -1.70 -17.84
N TRP A 44 0.38 -2.42 -17.15
CA TRP A 44 0.31 -3.88 -17.23
C TRP A 44 -0.03 -4.39 -18.65
N TYR A 45 -0.96 -3.73 -19.34
CA TYR A 45 -1.38 -4.17 -20.68
C TYR A 45 -0.46 -3.69 -21.80
N LEU A 46 0.15 -2.52 -21.68
CA LEU A 46 0.87 -1.86 -22.77
C LEU A 46 2.39 -1.97 -22.66
N TYR A 47 2.98 -2.37 -21.50
CA TYR A 47 4.45 -2.48 -21.38
C TYR A 47 5.07 -3.42 -22.44
N PRO A 48 4.42 -4.55 -22.87
CA PRO A 48 5.03 -5.44 -23.84
C PRO A 48 5.20 -4.78 -25.22
N THR A 49 4.32 -3.82 -25.54
CA THR A 49 4.39 -3.08 -26.81
C THR A 49 5.61 -2.14 -26.83
N LEU A 50 5.97 -1.56 -25.68
CA LEU A 50 7.10 -0.65 -25.58
C LEU A 50 8.44 -1.37 -25.33
N MET A 51 8.40 -2.58 -24.78
CA MET A 51 9.56 -3.37 -24.41
C MET A 51 10.61 -3.51 -25.53
N PRO A 52 10.25 -3.79 -26.82
CA PRO A 52 11.23 -3.91 -27.91
C PRO A 52 12.02 -2.62 -28.18
N PHE A 53 11.46 -1.46 -27.86
CA PHE A 53 12.13 -0.18 -28.00
C PHE A 53 13.13 0.06 -26.86
N VAL A 54 12.74 -0.24 -25.62
CA VAL A 54 13.60 -0.06 -24.45
C VAL A 54 14.74 -1.09 -24.43
N ALA A 55 14.50 -2.32 -24.88
CA ALA A 55 15.50 -3.36 -25.00
C ALA A 55 16.67 -3.04 -25.94
N ARG A 56 16.53 -1.99 -26.78
CA ARG A 56 17.65 -1.51 -27.61
C ARG A 56 18.70 -0.72 -26.79
N TYR A 57 18.32 -0.23 -25.62
CA TYR A 57 19.16 0.62 -24.76
C TYR A 57 19.72 -0.15 -23.54
N THR A 58 19.23 -1.36 -23.28
CA THR A 58 19.70 -2.19 -22.17
C THR A 58 19.70 -3.66 -22.55
N SER A 59 20.73 -4.38 -22.12
CA SER A 59 20.87 -5.82 -22.35
C SER A 59 20.15 -6.67 -21.29
N ASP A 60 19.71 -6.04 -20.19
CA ASP A 60 19.02 -6.72 -19.10
C ASP A 60 17.50 -6.66 -19.33
N GLU A 61 16.89 -7.84 -19.52
CA GLU A 61 15.47 -8.00 -19.78
C GLU A 61 14.59 -7.44 -18.64
N LYS A 62 15.02 -7.58 -17.38
CA LYS A 62 14.27 -7.06 -16.22
C LYS A 62 14.28 -5.54 -16.20
N ILE A 63 15.40 -4.93 -16.55
CA ILE A 63 15.52 -3.47 -16.65
C ILE A 63 14.68 -2.95 -17.82
N ALA A 64 14.70 -3.65 -18.96
CA ALA A 64 13.87 -3.30 -20.12
C ALA A 64 12.37 -3.38 -19.78
N MET A 65 11.95 -4.43 -19.08
CA MET A 65 10.57 -4.60 -18.64
C MET A 65 10.14 -3.50 -17.65
N ALA A 66 10.94 -3.28 -16.60
CA ALA A 66 10.64 -2.26 -15.59
C ALA A 66 10.63 -0.85 -16.19
N GLY A 67 11.58 -0.54 -17.07
CA GLY A 67 11.66 0.73 -17.79
C GLY A 67 10.44 0.97 -18.69
N SER A 68 10.05 -0.06 -19.45
CA SER A 68 8.88 0.00 -20.33
C SER A 68 7.58 0.20 -19.51
N ALA A 69 7.40 -0.56 -18.45
CA ALA A 69 6.25 -0.42 -17.57
C ALA A 69 6.22 0.96 -16.91
N GLY A 70 7.37 1.47 -16.44
CA GLY A 70 7.50 2.79 -15.83
C GLY A 70 7.16 3.93 -16.79
N ILE A 71 7.64 3.87 -18.02
CA ILE A 71 7.33 4.89 -19.06
C ILE A 71 5.83 4.87 -19.37
N VAL A 72 5.25 3.71 -19.64
CA VAL A 72 3.82 3.58 -19.91
C VAL A 72 2.99 4.08 -18.74
N PHE A 73 3.36 3.71 -17.52
CA PHE A 73 2.70 4.17 -16.30
C PHE A 73 2.69 5.70 -16.20
N LEU A 74 3.84 6.35 -16.36
CA LEU A 74 3.95 7.80 -16.24
C LEU A 74 3.13 8.52 -17.33
N VAL A 75 3.23 8.05 -18.58
CA VAL A 75 2.46 8.64 -19.69
C VAL A 75 0.97 8.45 -19.46
N ALA A 76 0.53 7.24 -19.12
CA ALA A 76 -0.86 6.95 -18.82
C ALA A 76 -1.37 7.77 -17.63
N LEU A 77 -0.57 7.88 -16.57
CA LEU A 77 -0.93 8.66 -15.39
C LEU A 77 -1.14 10.14 -15.74
N ILE A 78 -0.28 10.73 -16.54
CA ILE A 78 -0.41 12.12 -16.98
C ILE A 78 -1.69 12.30 -17.82
N VAL A 79 -1.90 11.43 -18.81
CA VAL A 79 -3.07 11.53 -19.70
C VAL A 79 -4.37 11.33 -18.95
N ILE A 80 -4.46 10.26 -18.15
CA ILE A 80 -5.67 9.93 -17.39
C ILE A 80 -5.93 11.02 -16.34
N SER A 81 -4.90 11.49 -15.61
CA SER A 81 -5.05 12.55 -14.61
C SER A 81 -5.50 13.87 -15.24
N PHE A 82 -5.05 14.19 -16.45
CA PHE A 82 -5.50 15.38 -17.16
C PHE A 82 -6.98 15.28 -17.52
N ILE A 83 -7.43 14.13 -18.02
CA ILE A 83 -8.84 13.89 -18.39
C ILE A 83 -9.72 13.91 -17.11
N THR A 84 -9.32 13.19 -16.07
CA THR A 84 -10.09 13.09 -14.83
C THR A 84 -10.17 14.41 -14.09
N SER A 85 -9.12 15.26 -14.13
CA SER A 85 -9.18 16.60 -13.55
C SER A 85 -10.22 17.49 -14.22
N ARG A 86 -10.34 17.42 -15.55
CA ARG A 86 -11.38 18.16 -16.29
C ARG A 86 -12.80 17.71 -15.93
N ILE A 87 -12.98 16.40 -15.75
CA ILE A 87 -14.27 15.85 -15.31
C ILE A 87 -14.60 16.33 -13.89
N ALA A 88 -13.62 16.28 -12.98
CA ALA A 88 -13.80 16.73 -11.61
C ALA A 88 -14.18 18.22 -11.52
N ASP A 89 -13.51 19.08 -12.31
CA ASP A 89 -13.81 20.51 -12.36
C ASP A 89 -15.27 20.76 -12.78
N PHE A 90 -15.76 20.05 -13.78
CA PHE A 90 -17.14 20.15 -14.23
C PHE A 90 -18.16 19.76 -13.13
N ILE A 91 -17.82 18.74 -12.31
CA ILE A 91 -18.69 18.30 -11.20
C ILE A 91 -18.70 19.35 -10.09
N ILE A 92 -17.55 19.88 -9.72
CA ILE A 92 -17.38 20.84 -8.61
C ILE A 92 -18.07 22.17 -8.92
N ASP A 93 -18.01 22.62 -10.15
CA ASP A 93 -18.64 23.87 -10.63
C ASP A 93 -20.16 23.74 -10.81
N SER A 94 -20.71 22.53 -10.65
CA SER A 94 -22.15 22.27 -10.73
C SER A 94 -22.87 22.57 -9.41
N ARG A 95 -24.21 22.54 -9.44
CA ARG A 95 -25.06 22.68 -8.23
C ARG A 95 -24.79 21.59 -7.18
N ILE A 96 -24.10 20.51 -7.54
CA ILE A 96 -23.75 19.36 -6.68
C ILE A 96 -22.46 19.63 -5.88
N GLY A 97 -21.75 20.74 -6.13
CA GLY A 97 -20.46 21.02 -5.50
C GLY A 97 -20.48 21.08 -3.96
N ALA A 98 -21.61 21.52 -3.36
CA ALA A 98 -21.76 21.50 -1.90
C ALA A 98 -21.82 20.06 -1.34
N LEU A 99 -22.53 19.15 -2.02
CA LEU A 99 -22.59 17.74 -1.67
C LEU A 99 -21.22 17.07 -1.87
N ASP A 100 -20.52 17.39 -2.95
CA ASP A 100 -19.18 16.89 -3.24
C ASP A 100 -18.18 17.22 -2.14
N ARG A 101 -18.24 18.45 -1.58
CA ARG A 101 -17.40 18.86 -0.45
C ARG A 101 -17.74 18.09 0.84
N THR A 102 -19.03 17.89 1.12
CA THR A 102 -19.46 17.12 2.30
C THR A 102 -19.03 15.67 2.22
N LEU A 103 -19.20 15.04 1.04
CA LEU A 103 -18.69 13.69 0.78
C LEU A 103 -17.18 13.66 0.85
N GLY A 104 -16.49 14.71 0.37
CA GLY A 104 -15.04 14.86 0.49
C GLY A 104 -14.58 14.85 1.94
N PHE A 105 -15.29 15.58 2.83
CA PHE A 105 -14.99 15.56 4.27
C PHE A 105 -15.10 14.15 4.86
N LEU A 106 -16.19 13.44 4.58
CA LEU A 106 -16.40 12.07 5.07
C LEU A 106 -15.33 11.10 4.53
N PHE A 107 -15.04 11.19 3.25
CA PHE A 107 -14.00 10.40 2.61
C PHE A 107 -12.61 10.69 3.19
N GLY A 108 -12.30 11.98 3.39
CA GLY A 108 -11.03 12.40 3.99
C GLY A 108 -10.88 11.95 5.44
N ALA A 109 -11.99 11.95 6.22
CA ALA A 109 -11.98 11.39 7.58
C ALA A 109 -11.70 9.88 7.57
N ALA A 110 -12.39 9.12 6.69
CA ALA A 110 -12.16 7.69 6.53
C ALA A 110 -10.72 7.39 6.10
N ARG A 111 -10.17 8.16 5.15
CA ARG A 111 -8.76 8.07 4.73
C ARG A 111 -7.81 8.38 5.88
N GLY A 112 -8.10 9.40 6.69
CA GLY A 112 -7.29 9.76 7.87
C GLY A 112 -7.24 8.63 8.89
N ILE A 113 -8.39 8.00 9.16
CA ILE A 113 -8.48 6.81 10.03
C ILE A 113 -7.67 5.65 9.43
N LEU A 114 -7.81 5.38 8.14
CA LEU A 114 -7.07 4.31 7.46
C LEU A 114 -5.56 4.51 7.56
N LEU A 115 -5.08 5.74 7.34
CA LEU A 115 -3.66 6.07 7.48
C LEU A 115 -3.16 5.85 8.91
N LEU A 116 -3.96 6.20 9.91
CA LEU A 116 -3.63 5.95 11.31
C LEU A 116 -3.61 4.45 11.64
N VAL A 117 -4.57 3.68 11.11
CA VAL A 117 -4.58 2.22 11.29
C VAL A 117 -3.31 1.59 10.71
N VAL A 118 -2.92 1.98 9.51
CA VAL A 118 -1.66 1.51 8.89
C VAL A 118 -0.44 1.96 9.71
N ALA A 119 -0.41 3.21 10.17
CA ALA A 119 0.67 3.72 10.99
C ALA A 119 0.77 2.99 12.34
N VAL A 120 -0.36 2.70 13.00
CA VAL A 120 -0.41 1.94 14.26
C VAL A 120 -0.04 0.47 14.05
N ALA A 121 -0.49 -0.16 12.95
CA ALA A 121 -0.09 -1.51 12.59
C ALA A 121 1.43 -1.58 12.42
N PHE A 122 2.01 -0.64 11.67
CA PHE A 122 3.46 -0.55 11.48
C PHE A 122 4.21 -0.27 12.80
N TRP A 123 3.67 0.62 13.64
CA TRP A 123 4.20 0.88 14.97
C TRP A 123 4.18 -0.37 15.87
N ASN A 124 3.06 -1.11 15.88
CA ASN A 124 2.89 -2.34 16.66
C ASN A 124 3.88 -3.43 16.19
N TRP A 125 4.20 -3.46 14.90
CA TRP A 125 5.19 -4.38 14.34
C TRP A 125 6.63 -4.00 14.70
N LEU A 126 6.94 -2.68 14.76
CA LEU A 126 8.31 -2.19 14.98
C LEU A 126 8.68 -2.09 16.47
N VAL A 127 7.69 -1.81 17.34
CA VAL A 127 7.93 -1.51 18.76
C VAL A 127 7.21 -2.53 19.65
N ASP A 128 8.01 -3.31 20.40
CA ASP A 128 7.50 -4.25 21.38
C ASP A 128 6.64 -3.56 22.46
N GLU A 129 5.61 -4.23 22.96
CA GLU A 129 4.68 -3.69 23.95
C GLU A 129 5.39 -3.12 25.19
N ARG A 130 6.50 -3.74 25.61
CA ARG A 130 7.29 -3.34 26.77
C ARG A 130 8.01 -2.00 26.62
N HIS A 131 8.20 -1.54 25.38
CA HIS A 131 8.91 -0.30 25.06
C HIS A 131 7.98 0.82 24.60
N ARG A 132 6.65 0.58 24.65
CA ARG A 132 5.67 1.60 24.24
C ARG A 132 5.52 2.63 25.36
N PRO A 133 5.56 3.93 25.02
CA PRO A 133 5.33 5.01 25.99
C PRO A 133 3.91 4.98 26.55
N ASP A 134 3.76 5.33 27.83
CA ASP A 134 2.47 5.32 28.54
C ASP A 134 1.42 6.22 27.86
N TRP A 135 1.83 7.38 27.29
CA TRP A 135 0.93 8.28 26.59
C TRP A 135 0.29 7.69 25.32
N VAL A 136 0.84 6.60 24.77
CA VAL A 136 0.25 5.82 23.66
C VAL A 136 -0.69 4.76 24.22
N ASN A 137 -0.26 4.01 25.25
CA ASN A 137 -1.04 2.91 25.80
C ASN A 137 -2.30 3.40 26.55
N ASP A 138 -2.22 4.57 27.20
CA ASP A 138 -3.33 5.17 27.95
C ASP A 138 -4.31 5.97 27.08
N ALA A 139 -4.06 6.05 25.78
CA ALA A 139 -4.89 6.82 24.85
C ALA A 139 -6.27 6.19 24.65
N LYS A 140 -7.32 7.03 24.63
CA LYS A 140 -8.70 6.59 24.42
C LYS A 140 -8.94 6.08 23.00
N SER A 141 -8.24 6.61 22.03
CA SER A 141 -8.30 6.22 20.63
C SER A 141 -7.57 4.89 20.35
N LYS A 142 -6.64 4.48 21.20
CA LYS A 142 -5.81 3.29 21.00
C LYS A 142 -6.62 2.00 20.85
N PRO A 143 -7.58 1.64 21.77
CA PRO A 143 -8.36 0.41 21.63
C PRO A 143 -9.19 0.35 20.35
N PHE A 144 -9.70 1.52 19.91
CA PHE A 144 -10.44 1.61 18.65
C PHE A 144 -9.52 1.34 17.44
N LEU A 145 -8.34 1.96 17.42
CA LEU A 145 -7.37 1.75 16.35
C LEU A 145 -6.84 0.32 16.33
N ASP A 146 -6.54 -0.27 17.49
CA ASP A 146 -6.09 -1.67 17.58
C ASP A 146 -7.16 -2.65 17.08
N THR A 147 -8.44 -2.37 17.34
CA THR A 147 -9.54 -3.17 16.78
C THR A 147 -9.56 -3.10 15.25
N LEU A 148 -9.30 -1.94 14.68
CA LEU A 148 -9.23 -1.77 13.23
C LEU A 148 -7.97 -2.41 12.64
N VAL A 149 -6.84 -2.34 13.34
CA VAL A 149 -5.59 -3.06 12.97
C VAL A 149 -5.85 -4.56 12.93
N ALA A 150 -6.43 -5.14 13.98
CA ALA A 150 -6.74 -6.56 14.01
C ALA A 150 -7.69 -7.00 12.88
N ARG A 151 -8.65 -6.15 12.50
CA ARG A 151 -9.51 -6.41 11.33
C ARG A 151 -8.75 -6.32 10.02
N LEU A 152 -7.82 -5.39 9.89
CA LEU A 152 -6.96 -5.25 8.71
C LEU A 152 -6.06 -6.48 8.56
N GLU A 153 -5.43 -6.92 9.65
CA GLU A 153 -4.58 -8.11 9.68
C GLU A 153 -5.37 -9.38 9.33
N ALA A 154 -6.61 -9.52 9.78
CA ALA A 154 -7.46 -10.66 9.47
C ALA A 154 -7.87 -10.75 7.97
N VAL A 155 -7.78 -9.64 7.23
CA VAL A 155 -8.03 -9.60 5.77
C VAL A 155 -6.77 -9.91 4.97
N LEU A 156 -5.59 -9.71 5.55
CA LEU A 156 -4.33 -10.07 4.90
C LEU A 156 -4.13 -11.60 4.92
N PRO A 157 -3.75 -12.21 3.80
CA PRO A 157 -3.42 -13.63 3.78
C PRO A 157 -2.26 -13.91 4.75
N THR A 158 -2.44 -14.87 5.65
CA THR A 158 -1.46 -15.27 6.68
C THR A 158 -0.15 -15.82 6.09
N ASP A 159 -0.13 -16.13 4.81
CA ASP A 159 1.02 -16.74 4.13
C ASP A 159 2.11 -15.73 3.71
N ILE A 160 1.86 -14.44 3.87
CA ILE A 160 2.81 -13.40 3.42
C ILE A 160 3.92 -13.18 4.46
N GLU A 161 3.60 -13.33 5.75
CA GLU A 161 4.53 -13.03 6.84
C GLU A 161 5.77 -13.94 6.89
N PRO A 162 5.66 -15.28 6.77
CA PRO A 162 6.83 -16.15 6.72
C PRO A 162 7.67 -15.92 5.45
N GLN A 163 7.07 -15.72 4.29
CA GLN A 163 7.80 -15.55 3.03
C GLN A 163 8.59 -14.24 2.97
N ILE A 164 8.04 -13.15 3.52
CA ILE A 164 8.75 -11.87 3.60
C ILE A 164 9.85 -11.93 4.65
N ARG A 165 9.57 -12.54 5.81
CA ARG A 165 10.53 -12.68 6.89
C ARG A 165 11.74 -13.51 6.47
N ASP A 166 11.53 -14.62 5.78
CA ASP A 166 12.60 -15.50 5.31
C ASP A 166 13.44 -14.83 4.21
N ARG A 167 12.81 -14.05 3.31
CA ARG A 167 13.55 -13.27 2.32
C ARG A 167 14.37 -12.11 2.91
N ILE A 168 13.82 -11.40 3.92
CA ILE A 168 14.52 -10.27 4.54
C ILE A 168 15.64 -10.75 5.46
N LEU A 169 15.44 -11.87 6.17
CA LEU A 169 16.42 -12.44 7.09
C LEU A 169 17.48 -13.30 6.38
N GLY A 170 17.43 -13.39 5.03
CA GLY A 170 18.42 -14.16 4.26
C GLY A 170 18.43 -15.66 4.56
N ARG A 171 17.34 -16.19 5.13
CA ARG A 171 17.10 -17.62 5.21
C ARG A 171 16.63 -18.10 3.85
N GLU A 172 17.59 -18.18 2.94
CA GLU A 172 17.46 -18.98 1.75
C GLU A 172 17.17 -20.41 2.22
N GLU A 173 16.03 -20.94 1.80
CA GLU A 173 15.64 -22.33 2.00
C GLU A 173 16.86 -23.20 1.64
N ALA A 174 17.47 -23.83 2.64
CA ALA A 174 18.39 -24.92 2.37
C ALA A 174 17.58 -25.93 1.55
N ALA A 175 17.99 -26.12 0.30
CA ALA A 175 17.41 -27.13 -0.59
C ALA A 175 17.29 -28.44 0.20
N PRO A 176 16.17 -29.17 0.07
CA PRO A 176 16.04 -30.45 0.76
C PRO A 176 17.25 -31.30 0.41
N GLU A 177 18.04 -31.65 1.41
CA GLU A 177 19.15 -32.57 1.25
C GLU A 177 18.61 -33.82 0.58
N THR A 178 19.05 -34.03 -0.65
CA THR A 178 18.82 -35.29 -1.35
C THR A 178 19.37 -36.41 -0.45
N PRO A 179 18.57 -37.42 -0.06
CA PRO A 179 19.06 -38.49 0.79
C PRO A 179 20.27 -39.14 0.10
N GLU A 180 21.40 -39.16 0.79
CA GLU A 180 22.59 -39.80 0.36
C GLU A 180 22.27 -41.31 0.05
N PRO A 181 22.58 -41.81 -1.15
CA PRO A 181 22.31 -43.21 -1.45
C PRO A 181 23.05 -44.11 -0.46
N PRO A 182 22.44 -45.21 0.03
CA PRO A 182 23.08 -46.13 0.96
C PRO A 182 24.40 -46.64 0.41
N PRO A 183 25.42 -46.82 1.28
CA PRO A 183 26.72 -47.31 0.85
C PRO A 183 26.59 -48.67 0.15
N ALA A 184 27.20 -48.79 -1.00
CA ALA A 184 27.18 -50.00 -1.79
C ALA A 184 27.72 -51.17 -0.98
N GLU A 185 26.88 -52.18 -0.78
CA GLU A 185 27.18 -53.46 -0.14
C GLU A 185 28.32 -54.13 -0.93
N GLU A 186 29.47 -54.23 -0.28
CA GLU A 186 30.68 -54.83 -0.83
C GLU A 186 30.43 -56.33 -1.10
N ALA A 187 30.33 -56.70 -2.37
CA ALA A 187 30.18 -58.09 -2.78
C ALA A 187 31.41 -58.89 -2.36
N PRO A 188 31.27 -60.14 -1.80
CA PRO A 188 32.41 -60.98 -1.42
C PRO A 188 33.20 -61.41 -2.67
N ARG A 189 34.49 -61.15 -2.66
CA ARG A 189 35.41 -61.58 -3.68
C ARG A 189 35.66 -63.07 -3.51
N PRO A 190 35.84 -63.81 -4.62
CA PRO A 190 36.11 -65.28 -4.65
C PRO A 190 37.45 -65.65 -4.08
#